data_63e625d2b06f0f839c7e7a429058012d
#
_entry.id   63e625d2b06f0f839c7e7a429058012d
#
_cell.length_a   1.000
_cell.length_b   1.000
_cell.length_c   1.000
_cell.angle_alpha   90.00
_cell.angle_beta   90.00
_cell.angle_gamma   90.00
#
_symmetry.space_group_name_H-M   'P 1'
#
loop_
_entity.id
_entity.type
_entity.pdbx_description
1 polymer ?
#
loop_
_entity_poly.entity_id
_entity_poly.type
_entity_poly.pdbx_seq_one_letter_code
_entity_poly.pdbx_strand_id
1 'polypeptide(L)'
;MSTTPGRKFFDEHLDYIFKGDLDGMIDKQYTEDAVLISPFDILDTPPPHIVRGRAALKAFFRKYMDYQGAINVESLYDFAETEDAISFQAVFTSKTGKWVVGDAWYMRDGMIAYHFSFAHNIGGAA
;
A
#
# COMPACT_ATOMS: atom_id res chain seq x y z
N MET A 1 18.44 -9.08 -17.27
CA MET A 1 18.17 -9.24 -15.86
C MET A 1 16.69 -9.54 -15.65
N SER A 2 16.40 -10.62 -14.99
CA SER A 2 15.01 -11.01 -14.80
C SER A 2 14.43 -10.37 -13.53
N THR A 3 13.19 -9.99 -13.60
CA THR A 3 12.44 -9.52 -12.46
C THR A 3 11.81 -10.72 -11.75
N THR A 4 11.90 -10.78 -10.45
CA THR A 4 11.28 -11.84 -9.67
C THR A 4 9.74 -11.70 -9.70
N PRO A 5 9.00 -12.78 -9.43
CA PRO A 5 7.54 -12.69 -9.37
C PRO A 5 7.03 -11.66 -8.37
N GLY A 6 7.67 -11.58 -7.19
CA GLY A 6 7.28 -10.61 -6.17
C GLY A 6 7.54 -9.18 -6.60
N ARG A 7 8.68 -8.92 -7.25
CA ARG A 7 8.98 -7.59 -7.76
C ARG A 7 8.02 -7.19 -8.89
N LYS A 8 7.70 -8.12 -9.77
CA LYS A 8 6.72 -7.86 -10.82
C LYS A 8 5.35 -7.51 -10.23
N PHE A 9 4.92 -8.25 -9.22
CA PHE A 9 3.67 -7.99 -8.51
C PHE A 9 3.69 -6.59 -7.89
N PHE A 10 4.79 -6.24 -7.25
CA PHE A 10 4.97 -4.91 -6.64
C PHE A 10 4.92 -3.80 -7.69
N ASP A 11 5.59 -3.98 -8.81
CA ASP A 11 5.58 -2.98 -9.89
C ASP A 11 4.17 -2.78 -10.44
N GLU A 12 3.39 -3.84 -10.58
CA GLU A 12 1.98 -3.76 -10.97
C GLU A 12 1.15 -3.01 -9.93
N HIS A 13 1.43 -3.22 -8.64
CA HIS A 13 0.77 -2.51 -7.55
C HIS A 13 0.98 -1.00 -7.66
N LEU A 14 2.21 -0.57 -7.86
CA LEU A 14 2.53 0.84 -8.06
C LEU A 14 1.83 1.41 -9.29
N ASP A 15 1.77 0.62 -10.36
CA ASP A 15 1.14 1.07 -11.59
C ASP A 15 -0.36 1.36 -11.38
N TYR A 16 -1.06 0.52 -10.64
CA TYR A 16 -2.44 0.78 -10.26
C TYR A 16 -2.57 2.09 -9.47
N ILE A 17 -1.66 2.33 -8.54
CA ILE A 17 -1.68 3.55 -7.72
C ILE A 17 -1.46 4.77 -8.61
N PHE A 18 -0.47 4.74 -9.49
CA PHE A 18 -0.15 5.87 -10.37
C PHE A 18 -1.26 6.18 -11.35
N LYS A 19 -2.01 5.17 -11.80
CA LYS A 19 -3.17 5.35 -12.68
C LYS A 19 -4.43 5.75 -11.93
N GLY A 20 -4.42 5.67 -10.61
CA GLY A 20 -5.61 5.92 -9.81
C GLY A 20 -6.66 4.83 -9.88
N ASP A 21 -6.30 3.64 -10.38
CA ASP A 21 -7.22 2.50 -10.50
C ASP A 21 -7.19 1.65 -9.24
N LEU A 22 -7.72 2.20 -8.16
CA LEU A 22 -7.69 1.55 -6.85
C LEU A 22 -8.62 0.33 -6.80
N ASP A 23 -9.77 0.41 -7.43
CA ASP A 23 -10.70 -0.71 -7.48
C ASP A 23 -10.09 -1.89 -8.23
N GLY A 24 -9.44 -1.64 -9.36
CA GLY A 24 -8.72 -2.67 -10.12
C GLY A 24 -7.61 -3.30 -9.30
N MET A 25 -6.86 -2.49 -8.57
CA MET A 25 -5.80 -2.98 -7.66
C MET A 25 -6.37 -3.96 -6.63
N ILE A 26 -7.44 -3.57 -5.96
CA ILE A 26 -8.04 -4.42 -4.92
C ILE A 26 -8.59 -5.70 -5.54
N ASP A 27 -9.30 -5.60 -6.64
CA ASP A 27 -9.92 -6.78 -7.27
C ASP A 27 -8.88 -7.76 -7.83
N LYS A 28 -7.74 -7.27 -8.30
CA LYS A 28 -6.71 -8.11 -8.93
C LYS A 28 -5.63 -8.58 -7.98
N GLN A 29 -5.32 -7.80 -6.94
CA GLN A 29 -4.15 -8.05 -6.12
C GLN A 29 -4.46 -8.46 -4.69
N TYR A 30 -5.70 -8.35 -4.24
CA TYR A 30 -6.09 -8.70 -2.87
C TYR A 30 -7.09 -9.85 -2.86
N THR A 31 -6.98 -10.74 -1.88
CA THR A 31 -7.99 -11.81 -1.71
C THR A 31 -9.32 -11.18 -1.27
N GLU A 32 -10.42 -11.92 -1.44
CA GLU A 32 -11.75 -11.44 -1.06
C GLU A 32 -11.85 -11.10 0.43
N ASP A 33 -11.14 -11.84 1.26
CA ASP A 33 -11.13 -11.70 2.70
C ASP A 33 -9.88 -10.98 3.22
N ALA A 34 -9.17 -10.26 2.36
CA ALA A 34 -7.93 -9.60 2.72
C ALA A 34 -8.12 -8.63 3.89
N VAL A 35 -7.09 -8.51 4.71
CA VAL A 35 -7.08 -7.65 5.90
C VAL A 35 -5.92 -6.68 5.78
N LEU A 36 -6.20 -5.39 5.98
CA LEU A 36 -5.19 -4.36 6.09
C LEU A 36 -5.14 -3.88 7.54
N ILE A 37 -3.94 -3.75 8.07
CA ILE A 37 -3.71 -3.21 9.41
C ILE A 37 -2.80 -2.00 9.27
N SER A 38 -3.30 -0.83 9.67
CA SER A 38 -2.58 0.42 9.49
C SER A 38 -2.78 1.35 10.69
N PRO A 39 -1.70 1.95 11.20
CA PRO A 39 -1.82 3.00 12.21
C PRO A 39 -2.13 4.36 11.59
N PHE A 40 -2.27 4.46 10.28
CA PHE A 40 -2.43 5.74 9.58
C PHE A 40 -3.79 6.35 9.89
N ASP A 41 -3.78 7.53 10.50
CA ASP A 41 -4.99 8.14 11.07
C ASP A 41 -5.69 9.03 10.04
N ILE A 42 -6.50 8.42 9.19
CA ILE A 42 -7.32 9.11 8.19
C ILE A 42 -8.80 8.79 8.34
N LEU A 43 -9.16 7.96 9.31
CA LEU A 43 -10.55 7.61 9.60
C LEU A 43 -11.01 8.30 10.88
N ASP A 44 -12.31 8.31 11.12
CA ASP A 44 -12.89 8.97 12.29
C ASP A 44 -12.70 8.20 13.60
N THR A 45 -12.21 6.96 13.51
CA THR A 45 -11.95 6.13 14.68
C THR A 45 -10.45 6.15 15.01
N PRO A 46 -10.07 5.92 16.28
CA PRO A 46 -8.66 5.86 16.64
C PRO A 46 -7.93 4.70 15.96
N PRO A 47 -6.65 4.87 15.59
CA PRO A 47 -5.84 3.76 15.09
C PRO A 47 -5.48 2.78 16.22
N PRO A 48 -5.07 1.53 15.90
CA PRO A 48 -4.85 1.02 14.54
C PRO A 48 -6.17 0.68 13.84
N HIS A 49 -6.16 0.87 12.52
CA HIS A 49 -7.31 0.50 11.70
C HIS A 49 -7.14 -0.92 11.20
N ILE A 50 -8.18 -1.72 11.36
CA ILE A 50 -8.23 -3.08 10.81
C ILE A 50 -9.35 -3.08 9.78
N VAL A 51 -8.97 -3.18 8.51
CA VAL A 51 -9.89 -3.07 7.39
C VAL A 51 -10.02 -4.45 6.75
N ARG A 52 -11.24 -4.97 6.68
CA ARG A 52 -11.48 -6.34 6.24
C ARG A 52 -12.34 -6.38 4.99
N GLY A 53 -11.88 -7.12 3.99
CA GLY A 53 -12.61 -7.38 2.76
C GLY A 53 -12.44 -6.30 1.72
N ARG A 54 -12.72 -6.67 0.47
CA ARG A 54 -12.46 -5.80 -0.68
C ARG A 54 -13.24 -4.49 -0.64
N ALA A 55 -14.52 -4.53 -0.24
CA ALA A 55 -15.34 -3.31 -0.22
C ALA A 55 -14.77 -2.27 0.75
N ALA A 56 -14.41 -2.71 1.96
CA ALA A 56 -13.81 -1.84 2.97
C ALA A 56 -12.42 -1.35 2.55
N LEU A 57 -11.64 -2.23 1.93
CA LEU A 57 -10.31 -1.84 1.41
C LEU A 57 -10.42 -0.77 0.33
N LYS A 58 -11.37 -0.91 -0.59
CA LYS A 58 -11.59 0.11 -1.63
C LYS A 58 -11.93 1.46 -1.02
N ALA A 59 -12.80 1.47 -0.02
CA ALA A 59 -13.18 2.71 0.67
C ALA A 59 -11.98 3.34 1.39
N PHE A 60 -11.18 2.52 2.07
CA PHE A 60 -9.99 2.99 2.79
C PHE A 60 -8.96 3.59 1.82
N PHE A 61 -8.65 2.88 0.73
CA PHE A 61 -7.66 3.37 -0.23
C PHE A 61 -8.13 4.63 -0.96
N ARG A 62 -9.43 4.76 -1.27
CA ARG A 62 -9.95 6.00 -1.85
C ARG A 62 -9.72 7.17 -0.88
N LYS A 63 -10.02 6.97 0.40
CA LYS A 63 -9.83 8.01 1.40
C LYS A 63 -8.35 8.36 1.55
N TYR A 64 -7.49 7.36 1.54
CA TYR A 64 -6.04 7.56 1.61
C TYR A 64 -5.53 8.37 0.41
N MET A 65 -5.95 8.01 -0.80
CA MET A 65 -5.52 8.71 -2.00
C MET A 65 -6.10 10.12 -2.10
N ASP A 66 -7.32 10.33 -1.62
CA ASP A 66 -7.89 11.68 -1.52
C ASP A 66 -7.06 12.55 -0.57
N TYR A 67 -6.62 11.99 0.53
CA TYR A 67 -5.77 12.68 1.49
C TYR A 67 -4.40 13.02 0.89
N GLN A 68 -3.77 12.05 0.24
CA GLN A 68 -2.42 12.22 -0.30
C GLN A 68 -2.37 12.97 -1.63
N GLY A 69 -3.36 12.78 -2.49
CA GLY A 69 -3.29 13.26 -3.87
C GLY A 69 -2.27 12.46 -4.67
N ALA A 70 -1.67 13.10 -5.66
CA ALA A 70 -0.65 12.44 -6.48
C ALA A 70 0.57 12.08 -5.65
N ILE A 71 1.05 10.86 -5.82
CA ILE A 71 2.21 10.33 -5.11
C ILE A 71 3.39 10.25 -6.06
N ASN A 72 4.53 10.82 -5.63
CA ASN A 72 5.80 10.73 -6.35
C ASN A 72 6.79 9.91 -5.52
N VAL A 73 7.09 8.70 -5.95
CA VAL A 73 8.05 7.83 -5.26
C VAL A 73 9.47 8.29 -5.55
N GLU A 74 10.19 8.70 -4.52
CA GLU A 74 11.58 9.15 -4.65
C GLU A 74 12.58 8.01 -4.55
N SER A 75 12.32 7.06 -3.67
CA SER A 75 13.22 5.91 -3.49
C SER A 75 12.46 4.71 -2.95
N LEU A 76 12.96 3.55 -3.30
CA LEU A 76 12.50 2.25 -2.81
C LEU A 76 13.71 1.53 -2.24
N TYR A 77 13.61 1.00 -1.04
CA TYR A 77 14.72 0.28 -0.42
C TYR A 77 14.20 -0.85 0.47
N ASP A 78 15.12 -1.75 0.80
CA ASP A 78 14.83 -2.91 1.64
C ASP A 78 13.72 -3.80 1.07
N PHE A 79 13.65 -3.90 -0.27
CA PHE A 79 12.73 -4.83 -0.91
C PHE A 79 13.18 -6.25 -0.62
N ALA A 80 12.29 -7.04 -0.04
CA ALA A 80 12.56 -8.44 0.28
C ALA A 80 11.34 -9.27 -0.09
N GLU A 81 11.60 -10.49 -0.53
CA GLU A 81 10.51 -11.40 -0.84
C GLU A 81 10.87 -12.83 -0.45
N THR A 82 9.84 -13.58 -0.09
CA THR A 82 9.89 -15.02 0.01
C THR A 82 8.83 -15.58 -0.93
N GLU A 83 8.62 -16.88 -0.89
CA GLU A 83 7.60 -17.52 -1.72
C GLU A 83 6.20 -16.94 -1.47
N ASP A 84 5.92 -16.51 -0.24
CA ASP A 84 4.57 -16.07 0.16
C ASP A 84 4.55 -14.71 0.87
N ALA A 85 5.64 -13.95 0.82
CA ALA A 85 5.68 -12.65 1.50
C ALA A 85 6.51 -11.64 0.72
N ILE A 86 6.11 -10.37 0.83
CA ILE A 86 6.82 -9.23 0.25
C ILE A 86 6.89 -8.15 1.32
N SER A 87 8.04 -7.52 1.47
CA SER A 87 8.17 -6.32 2.31
C SER A 87 9.05 -5.29 1.62
N PHE A 88 8.82 -4.03 1.93
CA PHE A 88 9.60 -2.94 1.37
C PHE A 88 9.44 -1.68 2.20
N GLN A 89 10.36 -0.74 1.97
CA GLN A 89 10.22 0.63 2.44
C GLN A 89 10.34 1.56 1.25
N ALA A 90 9.67 2.71 1.33
CA ALA A 90 9.71 3.70 0.27
C ALA A 90 9.63 5.10 0.87
N VAL A 91 10.20 6.05 0.13
CA VAL A 91 10.03 7.47 0.42
C VAL A 91 9.26 8.06 -0.73
N PHE A 92 8.19 8.78 -0.43
CA PHE A 92 7.43 9.49 -1.44
C PHE A 92 7.07 10.90 -0.99
N THR A 93 6.77 11.75 -1.96
CA THR A 93 6.21 13.07 -1.73
C THR A 93 4.79 13.14 -2.26
N SER A 94 3.99 13.97 -1.62
CA SER A 94 2.62 14.26 -2.01
C SER A 94 2.25 15.68 -1.56
N LYS A 95 1.00 16.07 -1.77
CA LYS A 95 0.54 17.39 -1.28
C LYS A 95 0.58 17.52 0.24
N THR A 96 0.65 16.39 0.98
CA THR A 96 0.69 16.43 2.44
C THR A 96 2.10 16.43 3.00
N GLY A 97 3.11 16.25 2.18
CA GLY A 97 4.50 16.31 2.60
C GLY A 97 5.35 15.17 2.07
N LYS A 98 6.43 14.90 2.79
CA LYS A 98 7.34 13.80 2.48
C LYS A 98 7.17 12.69 3.52
N TRP A 99 7.03 11.48 3.04
CA TRP A 99 6.67 10.34 3.87
C TRP A 99 7.65 9.20 3.69
N VAL A 100 7.91 8.50 4.79
CA VAL A 100 8.48 7.15 4.77
C VAL A 100 7.35 6.18 5.00
N VAL A 101 7.23 5.19 4.15
CA VAL A 101 6.25 4.12 4.31
C VAL A 101 6.96 2.78 4.38
N GLY A 102 6.41 1.87 5.14
CA GLY A 102 6.87 0.49 5.19
C GLY A 102 5.66 -0.42 5.11
N ASP A 103 5.76 -1.43 4.26
CA ASP A 103 4.68 -2.36 4.03
C ASP A 103 5.19 -3.78 4.10
N ALA A 104 4.34 -4.66 4.58
CA ALA A 104 4.58 -6.10 4.54
C ALA A 104 3.30 -6.79 4.11
N TRP A 105 3.42 -7.65 3.10
CA TRP A 105 2.29 -8.38 2.54
C TRP A 105 2.50 -9.87 2.74
N TYR A 106 1.50 -10.55 3.29
CA TYR A 106 1.43 -12.00 3.26
C TYR A 106 0.54 -12.41 2.09
N MET A 107 1.06 -13.31 1.24
CA MET A 107 0.42 -13.67 -0.02
C MET A 107 -0.23 -15.05 0.11
N ARG A 108 -1.41 -15.18 -0.49
CA ARG A 108 -2.10 -16.46 -0.62
C ARG A 108 -2.68 -16.54 -2.03
N ASP A 109 -2.38 -17.61 -2.73
CA ASP A 109 -2.82 -17.82 -4.12
C ASP A 109 -2.39 -16.67 -5.06
N GLY A 110 -1.20 -16.13 -4.82
CA GLY A 110 -0.66 -15.04 -5.64
C GLY A 110 -1.29 -13.67 -5.40
N MET A 111 -2.05 -13.52 -4.31
CA MET A 111 -2.73 -12.27 -3.96
C MET A 111 -2.44 -11.90 -2.51
N ILE A 112 -2.58 -10.62 -2.19
CA ILE A 112 -2.35 -10.14 -0.83
C ILE A 112 -3.51 -10.57 0.06
N ALA A 113 -3.20 -11.35 1.10
CA ALA A 113 -4.17 -11.77 2.11
C ALA A 113 -4.11 -10.89 3.36
N TYR A 114 -2.90 -10.45 3.75
CA TYR A 114 -2.69 -9.52 4.85
C TYR A 114 -1.74 -8.43 4.40
N HIS A 115 -2.08 -7.18 4.74
CA HIS A 115 -1.29 -6.01 4.39
C HIS A 115 -1.06 -5.19 5.66
N PHE A 116 0.18 -5.22 6.16
CA PHE A 116 0.60 -4.31 7.22
C PHE A 116 1.22 -3.09 6.59
N SER A 117 0.85 -1.90 7.05
CA SER A 117 1.48 -0.68 6.56
C SER A 117 1.70 0.31 7.69
N PHE A 118 2.75 1.11 7.56
CA PHE A 118 2.92 2.30 8.37
C PHE A 118 3.37 3.44 7.49
N ALA A 119 3.10 4.66 7.94
CA ALA A 119 3.53 5.85 7.25
C ALA A 119 3.94 6.90 8.28
N HIS A 120 5.05 7.59 8.01
CA HIS A 120 5.59 8.61 8.89
C HIS A 120 5.97 9.84 8.08
N ASN A 121 5.42 10.98 8.43
CA ASN A 121 5.75 12.24 7.76
C ASN A 121 7.10 12.73 8.27
N ILE A 122 8.05 12.92 7.37
CA ILE A 122 9.42 13.33 7.69
C ILE A 122 9.79 14.71 7.17
N GLY A 123 8.88 15.37 6.44
CA GLY A 123 9.11 16.70 5.94
C GLY A 123 7.81 17.23 5.41
N GLY A 124 7.05 17.86 6.29
CA GLY A 124 5.70 18.21 5.98
C GLY A 124 5.57 19.32 4.96
N ALA A 125 4.58 19.18 4.09
CA ALA A 125 3.93 20.32 3.54
C ALA A 125 3.24 21.02 4.70
N ALA A 126 3.37 22.28 4.72
CA ALA A 126 2.73 23.07 5.75
C ALA A 126 1.21 22.95 5.64
#